data_9348b6088e2b37ad5c49e5d06edb4205
#
_entry.id   9348b6088e2b37ad5c49e5d06edb4205
#
_cell.length_a   1.000
_cell.length_b   1.000
_cell.length_c   1.000
_cell.angle_alpha   90.00
_cell.angle_beta   90.00
_cell.angle_gamma   90.00
#
_symmetry.space_group_name_H-M   'P 1'
#
loop_
_entity.id
_entity.type
_entity.pdbx_description
1 polymer ?
#
loop_
_entity_poly.entity_id
_entity_poly.type
_entity_poly.pdbx_seq_one_letter_code
_entity_poly.pdbx_strand_id
1 'polypeptide(L)'
;MKPTTLARGGAAAAALTLASGLLVLGTSTAGAAPACAVDYQVNQWDSGFTANLTVKNTGDAIANGWTLEWDFPGNQKVTQGWSATFTQSGQHVTAKNPDWARSLPSGGSASFGFNGSYSGSNAAPTSFKLNGVTCGGGPTTTTSTSTSTSTSTSTSTTTSTTTTTTTTGNPDPGTHLPNPYEGAKGYLNPDFVANVNTTADATGGTLGTAMRKVAQNSTAVWMDRIGAITAGRGLRGHLDEALRQAAGGTPVVIQVVVYDLPNRDCAALASNGELKVSENGLARYKAEYIDPIAAILADPKYRELRIVGIIEPDSLPNLVTNLAKAKCAEANSSGAYVQGIQYALNKLSAIPNVYNYVDIAHSGWLGWSSNMGPAVTLIANTIKGTTKGVNSVDGFVSNMANTSPTDEVYLPDPSLNINGTQLQAANYYQWNPYFDEADFGTEMRNRFISAGFPSGIGMLIDTSRNGWGGPNRPSGASGTTADAYVNSGRIDRKLHRGNWCNQAAAGIGARPTAAPRAGFDAYIWVKPPGESDGIATKTDGPNEEGKQHDPMCDPAFRGDEQANGGNLTGAMPGAPHAGVWFPAGFASLVQNAYPAF
;
A
#
# COMPACT_ATOMS: atom_id res chain seq x y z
N MET A 1 15.63 -57.72 26.96
CA MET A 1 14.87 -58.89 27.40
C MET A 1 13.45 -58.78 26.91
N LYS A 2 13.08 -59.63 25.96
CA LYS A 2 11.71 -59.97 25.50
C LYS A 2 11.17 -61.02 26.46
N PRO A 3 9.98 -61.56 26.32
CA PRO A 3 8.57 -61.08 26.12
C PRO A 3 7.62 -61.80 27.09
N THR A 4 6.32 -61.55 27.02
CA THR A 4 5.28 -62.64 27.06
C THR A 4 3.86 -62.09 26.80
N THR A 5 3.29 -62.64 25.86
CA THR A 5 2.01 -63.07 25.34
C THR A 5 1.01 -63.74 26.28
N LEU A 6 -0.24 -63.79 25.81
CA LEU A 6 -1.40 -64.71 25.98
C LEU A 6 -2.65 -64.02 26.54
N ALA A 7 -3.89 -64.32 26.15
CA ALA A 7 -4.58 -64.96 25.06
C ALA A 7 -6.09 -65.05 25.45
N ARG A 8 -6.97 -64.92 24.47
CA ARG A 8 -8.24 -65.61 24.19
C ARG A 8 -9.33 -65.87 25.27
N GLY A 9 -10.56 -65.61 24.78
CA GLY A 9 -11.84 -66.23 25.14
C GLY A 9 -12.98 -65.30 24.72
N GLY A 10 -13.80 -65.52 23.86
CA GLY A 10 -14.47 -66.56 23.10
C GLY A 10 -15.78 -66.97 23.76
N ALA A 11 -16.97 -66.45 23.33
CA ALA A 11 -18.23 -67.21 23.39
C ALA A 11 -19.31 -66.55 22.51
N ALA A 12 -20.06 -67.42 21.86
CA ALA A 12 -20.96 -67.22 20.77
C ALA A 12 -22.45 -67.14 21.17
N ALA A 13 -23.23 -66.63 20.25
CA ALA A 13 -24.56 -67.01 19.79
C ALA A 13 -25.79 -66.62 20.60
N ALA A 14 -26.74 -65.96 19.98
CA ALA A 14 -28.01 -66.50 19.58
C ALA A 14 -28.81 -65.49 18.72
N ALA A 15 -29.27 -65.95 17.58
CA ALA A 15 -30.15 -65.24 16.66
C ALA A 15 -31.62 -65.32 17.14
N LEU A 16 -32.33 -64.19 17.00
CA LEU A 16 -33.82 -64.23 16.90
C LEU A 16 -34.24 -63.27 15.80
N THR A 17 -34.78 -63.83 14.76
CA THR A 17 -35.45 -63.15 13.65
C THR A 17 -36.84 -62.68 14.06
N LEU A 18 -37.10 -61.37 13.88
CA LEU A 18 -38.47 -60.82 13.80
C LEU A 18 -38.55 -59.93 12.55
N ALA A 19 -39.31 -60.35 11.59
CA ALA A 19 -39.69 -59.62 10.42
C ALA A 19 -40.71 -58.54 10.79
N SER A 20 -40.38 -57.30 10.48
CA SER A 20 -41.33 -56.18 10.48
C SER A 20 -41.06 -55.32 9.25
N GLY A 21 -42.14 -55.14 8.47
CA GLY A 21 -42.09 -54.47 7.17
C GLY A 21 -41.53 -53.06 7.20
N LEU A 22 -40.61 -52.82 6.31
CA LEU A 22 -40.03 -51.50 6.06
C LEU A 22 -40.92 -50.78 5.04
N LEU A 23 -41.62 -49.75 5.51
CA LEU A 23 -42.21 -48.71 4.66
C LEU A 23 -41.01 -47.86 4.17
N VAL A 24 -40.64 -47.99 2.91
CA VAL A 24 -39.66 -47.08 2.28
C VAL A 24 -40.37 -45.75 2.03
N LEU A 25 -40.24 -44.82 2.96
CA LEU A 25 -40.48 -43.41 2.69
C LEU A 25 -39.31 -42.92 1.82
N GLY A 26 -39.56 -42.73 0.54
CA GLY A 26 -38.65 -42.07 -0.38
C GLY A 26 -38.36 -40.65 0.13
N THR A 27 -37.18 -40.43 0.68
CA THR A 27 -36.68 -39.10 0.87
C THR A 27 -36.35 -38.52 -0.51
N SER A 28 -37.27 -37.72 -1.05
CA SER A 28 -36.93 -36.80 -2.13
C SER A 28 -35.83 -35.89 -1.60
N THR A 29 -34.60 -36.06 -2.10
CA THR A 29 -33.54 -35.08 -1.94
C THR A 29 -34.04 -33.78 -2.57
N ALA A 30 -34.44 -32.83 -1.76
CA ALA A 30 -34.66 -31.47 -2.20
C ALA A 30 -33.35 -31.01 -2.88
N GLY A 31 -33.41 -30.75 -4.18
CA GLY A 31 -32.28 -30.20 -4.92
C GLY A 31 -31.81 -28.93 -4.19
N ALA A 32 -30.51 -28.83 -3.97
CA ALA A 32 -29.95 -27.68 -3.34
C ALA A 32 -30.41 -26.40 -4.07
N ALA A 33 -30.85 -25.41 -3.31
CA ALA A 33 -31.23 -24.10 -3.85
C ALA A 33 -30.06 -23.49 -4.64
N PRO A 34 -30.33 -22.60 -5.63
CA PRO A 34 -29.28 -21.95 -6.41
C PRO A 34 -28.18 -21.38 -5.50
N ALA A 35 -26.92 -21.76 -5.78
CA ALA A 35 -25.83 -21.70 -4.81
C ALA A 35 -24.97 -20.46 -4.95
N CYS A 36 -25.41 -19.39 -5.61
CA CYS A 36 -24.64 -18.16 -5.77
C CYS A 36 -25.52 -16.92 -5.97
N ALA A 37 -24.94 -15.76 -5.64
CA ALA A 37 -25.44 -14.45 -5.98
C ALA A 37 -24.31 -13.64 -6.64
N VAL A 38 -24.62 -12.78 -7.60
CA VAL A 38 -23.64 -11.94 -8.30
C VAL A 38 -24.04 -10.48 -8.20
N ASP A 39 -23.09 -9.65 -7.73
CA ASP A 39 -23.14 -8.22 -7.86
C ASP A 39 -22.31 -7.81 -9.09
N TYR A 40 -22.91 -7.03 -10.01
CA TYR A 40 -22.31 -6.59 -11.26
C TYR A 40 -22.39 -5.08 -11.36
N GLN A 41 -21.28 -4.39 -11.12
CA GLN A 41 -21.20 -2.93 -11.11
C GLN A 41 -20.47 -2.44 -12.36
N VAL A 42 -21.07 -1.47 -13.06
CA VAL A 42 -20.53 -0.91 -14.31
C VAL A 42 -20.30 0.58 -14.18
N ASN A 43 -19.11 1.01 -14.59
CA ASN A 43 -18.80 2.40 -14.90
C ASN A 43 -18.49 2.50 -16.40
N GLN A 44 -19.26 3.30 -17.16
CA GLN A 44 -19.15 3.36 -18.61
C GLN A 44 -18.86 4.78 -19.12
N TRP A 45 -18.20 4.84 -20.28
CA TRP A 45 -17.91 6.03 -21.07
C TRP A 45 -18.22 5.74 -22.56
N ASP A 46 -18.00 6.70 -23.45
CA ASP A 46 -18.52 6.69 -24.84
C ASP A 46 -18.38 5.37 -25.62
N SER A 47 -17.29 4.62 -25.46
CA SER A 47 -17.04 3.37 -26.21
C SER A 47 -16.46 2.25 -25.35
N GLY A 48 -16.35 2.47 -24.03
CA GLY A 48 -15.75 1.51 -23.11
C GLY A 48 -16.45 1.49 -21.76
N PHE A 49 -16.14 0.47 -20.96
CA PHE A 49 -16.65 0.31 -19.60
C PHE A 49 -15.70 -0.51 -18.74
N THR A 50 -15.78 -0.28 -17.46
CA THR A 50 -15.21 -1.15 -16.44
C THR A 50 -16.35 -1.88 -15.76
N ALA A 51 -16.25 -3.21 -15.63
CA ALA A 51 -17.17 -4.01 -14.85
C ALA A 51 -16.43 -4.64 -13.66
N ASN A 52 -16.99 -4.44 -12.45
CA ASN A 52 -16.55 -5.10 -11.24
C ASN A 52 -17.61 -6.12 -10.82
N LEU A 53 -17.18 -7.36 -10.56
CA LEU A 53 -18.04 -8.45 -10.19
C LEU A 53 -17.66 -8.97 -8.81
N THR A 54 -18.68 -9.24 -8.00
CA THR A 54 -18.51 -10.02 -6.77
C THR A 54 -19.46 -11.20 -6.82
N VAL A 55 -18.90 -12.41 -6.90
CA VAL A 55 -19.67 -13.65 -6.79
C VAL A 55 -19.64 -14.14 -5.35
N LYS A 56 -20.81 -14.36 -4.75
CA LYS A 56 -20.96 -14.93 -3.42
C LYS A 56 -21.46 -16.38 -3.56
N ASN A 57 -20.72 -17.32 -2.98
CA ASN A 57 -21.16 -18.70 -2.88
C ASN A 57 -22.17 -18.84 -1.73
N THR A 58 -23.41 -19.14 -2.02
CA THR A 58 -24.48 -19.37 -1.02
C THR A 58 -24.79 -20.84 -0.81
N GLY A 59 -24.09 -21.74 -1.53
CA GLY A 59 -24.17 -23.18 -1.42
C GLY A 59 -23.01 -23.83 -0.71
N ASP A 60 -22.70 -25.07 -1.05
CA ASP A 60 -21.60 -25.83 -0.49
C ASP A 60 -20.22 -25.23 -0.89
N ALA A 61 -19.21 -25.49 -0.05
CA ALA A 61 -17.85 -24.99 -0.30
C ALA A 61 -17.26 -25.56 -1.60
N ILE A 62 -16.68 -24.68 -2.42
CA ILE A 62 -15.98 -25.05 -3.66
C ILE A 62 -14.47 -25.10 -3.34
N ALA A 63 -13.87 -26.29 -3.38
CA ALA A 63 -12.46 -26.51 -3.02
C ALA A 63 -11.51 -26.50 -4.22
N ASN A 64 -11.97 -26.89 -5.41
CA ASN A 64 -11.10 -27.25 -6.53
C ASN A 64 -11.16 -26.28 -7.73
N GLY A 65 -11.58 -25.07 -7.50
CA GLY A 65 -11.69 -24.03 -8.51
C GLY A 65 -13.13 -23.70 -8.87
N TRP A 66 -13.31 -22.45 -9.29
CA TRP A 66 -14.61 -21.93 -9.72
C TRP A 66 -14.50 -21.25 -11.08
N THR A 67 -15.62 -21.30 -11.81
CA THR A 67 -15.84 -20.52 -13.04
C THR A 67 -17.14 -19.78 -12.94
N LEU A 68 -17.14 -18.49 -13.32
CA LEU A 68 -18.37 -17.72 -13.51
C LEU A 68 -18.58 -17.48 -15.01
N GLU A 69 -19.78 -17.75 -15.49
CA GLU A 69 -20.15 -17.65 -16.91
C GLU A 69 -21.35 -16.72 -17.07
N TRP A 70 -21.36 -15.95 -18.16
CA TRP A 70 -22.49 -15.10 -18.56
C TRP A 70 -22.46 -14.82 -20.06
N ASP A 71 -23.58 -14.35 -20.58
CA ASP A 71 -23.68 -13.85 -21.94
C ASP A 71 -23.94 -12.35 -21.94
N PHE A 72 -23.17 -11.60 -22.73
CA PHE A 72 -23.48 -10.22 -22.98
C PHE A 72 -24.69 -10.09 -23.91
N PRO A 73 -25.64 -9.17 -23.63
CA PRO A 73 -26.80 -8.98 -24.48
C PRO A 73 -26.51 -8.24 -25.80
N GLY A 74 -25.32 -7.68 -25.96
CA GLY A 74 -24.91 -6.88 -27.11
C GLY A 74 -23.57 -7.29 -27.71
N ASN A 75 -22.80 -6.31 -28.16
CA ASN A 75 -21.52 -6.51 -28.83
C ASN A 75 -20.31 -6.24 -27.90
N GLN A 76 -20.53 -6.29 -26.61
CA GLN A 76 -19.50 -6.05 -25.60
C GLN A 76 -18.34 -7.03 -25.76
N LYS A 77 -17.10 -6.50 -25.60
CA LYS A 77 -15.86 -7.26 -25.63
C LYS A 77 -15.05 -7.00 -24.36
N VAL A 78 -14.62 -8.06 -23.70
CA VAL A 78 -13.60 -7.98 -22.64
C VAL A 78 -12.26 -7.65 -23.30
N THR A 79 -11.63 -6.57 -22.84
CA THR A 79 -10.34 -6.10 -23.38
C THR A 79 -9.18 -6.39 -22.44
N GLN A 80 -9.43 -6.31 -21.13
CA GLN A 80 -8.45 -6.58 -20.09
C GLN A 80 -9.18 -7.03 -18.81
N GLY A 81 -8.73 -8.09 -18.16
CA GLY A 81 -9.31 -8.58 -16.92
C GLY A 81 -8.30 -8.66 -15.77
N TRP A 82 -8.78 -8.62 -14.52
CA TRP A 82 -7.98 -8.79 -13.31
C TRP A 82 -8.68 -9.68 -12.29
N SER A 83 -7.89 -10.34 -11.46
CA SER A 83 -8.35 -11.28 -10.41
C SER A 83 -9.14 -12.48 -10.90
N ALA A 84 -9.19 -12.70 -12.21
CA ALA A 84 -9.70 -13.90 -12.89
C ALA A 84 -9.07 -14.00 -14.29
N THR A 85 -9.03 -15.21 -14.85
CA THR A 85 -8.68 -15.41 -16.27
C THR A 85 -9.95 -15.38 -17.09
N PHE A 86 -10.00 -14.51 -18.11
CA PHE A 86 -11.17 -14.35 -18.96
C PHE A 86 -10.97 -15.01 -20.32
N THR A 87 -12.00 -15.69 -20.80
CA THR A 87 -12.12 -16.12 -22.18
C THR A 87 -13.48 -15.66 -22.72
N GLN A 88 -13.52 -15.22 -23.96
CA GLN A 88 -14.76 -14.79 -24.61
C GLN A 88 -14.90 -15.40 -26.01
N SER A 89 -16.07 -15.98 -26.29
CA SER A 89 -16.46 -16.47 -27.60
C SER A 89 -17.81 -15.88 -27.98
N GLY A 90 -17.82 -14.95 -28.94
CA GLY A 90 -19.04 -14.19 -29.28
C GLY A 90 -19.50 -13.33 -28.09
N GLN A 91 -20.72 -13.60 -27.62
CA GLN A 91 -21.30 -12.95 -26.44
C GLN A 91 -20.99 -13.68 -25.13
N HIS A 92 -20.60 -14.96 -25.22
CA HIS A 92 -20.32 -15.80 -24.05
C HIS A 92 -18.96 -15.47 -23.43
N VAL A 93 -18.95 -15.20 -22.13
CA VAL A 93 -17.75 -14.93 -21.32
C VAL A 93 -17.64 -15.94 -20.20
N THR A 94 -16.45 -16.45 -19.99
CA THR A 94 -16.06 -17.30 -18.87
C THR A 94 -14.95 -16.63 -18.08
N ALA A 95 -15.18 -16.37 -16.80
CA ALA A 95 -14.16 -15.92 -15.84
C ALA A 95 -13.79 -17.10 -14.93
N LYS A 96 -12.51 -17.49 -14.94
CA LYS A 96 -11.98 -18.60 -14.14
C LYS A 96 -11.11 -18.06 -13.01
N ASN A 97 -11.19 -18.67 -11.84
CA ASN A 97 -10.33 -18.33 -10.70
C ASN A 97 -8.84 -18.39 -11.06
N PRO A 98 -8.02 -17.51 -10.48
CA PRO A 98 -6.57 -17.66 -10.52
C PRO A 98 -6.13 -18.85 -9.64
N ASP A 99 -4.94 -19.39 -9.91
CA ASP A 99 -4.44 -20.60 -9.21
C ASP A 99 -4.33 -20.45 -7.69
N TRP A 100 -4.12 -19.23 -7.21
CA TRP A 100 -4.04 -18.91 -5.78
C TRP A 100 -5.40 -18.76 -5.08
N ALA A 101 -6.53 -18.66 -5.84
CA ALA A 101 -7.88 -18.44 -5.31
C ALA A 101 -8.86 -19.55 -5.76
N ARG A 102 -8.43 -20.80 -5.69
CA ARG A 102 -9.25 -21.96 -6.12
C ARG A 102 -10.40 -22.26 -5.18
N SER A 103 -10.26 -21.94 -3.90
CA SER A 103 -11.29 -22.22 -2.90
C SER A 103 -12.26 -21.06 -2.78
N LEU A 104 -13.56 -21.39 -2.78
CA LEU A 104 -14.64 -20.45 -2.48
C LEU A 104 -15.56 -21.10 -1.43
N PRO A 105 -15.34 -20.82 -0.13
CA PRO A 105 -16.11 -21.47 0.94
C PRO A 105 -17.60 -21.09 0.90
N SER A 106 -18.42 -21.87 1.58
CA SER A 106 -19.84 -21.54 1.78
C SER A 106 -19.96 -20.18 2.47
N GLY A 107 -20.78 -19.28 1.93
CA GLY A 107 -20.90 -17.89 2.37
C GLY A 107 -19.75 -16.97 1.94
N GLY A 108 -18.67 -17.52 1.38
CA GLY A 108 -17.52 -16.75 0.88
C GLY A 108 -17.81 -16.02 -0.42
N SER A 109 -16.98 -15.01 -0.74
CA SER A 109 -17.08 -14.22 -1.97
C SER A 109 -15.76 -14.15 -2.69
N ALA A 110 -15.80 -14.02 -4.02
CA ALA A 110 -14.67 -13.71 -4.88
C ALA A 110 -14.99 -12.45 -5.70
N SER A 111 -14.08 -11.49 -5.71
CA SER A 111 -14.21 -10.25 -6.47
C SER A 111 -13.15 -10.20 -7.57
N PHE A 112 -13.56 -9.80 -8.76
CA PHE A 112 -12.74 -9.65 -9.95
C PHE A 112 -13.39 -8.66 -10.90
N GLY A 113 -12.69 -8.25 -11.96
CA GLY A 113 -13.28 -7.30 -12.89
C GLY A 113 -12.59 -7.29 -14.24
N PHE A 114 -13.09 -6.45 -15.12
CA PHE A 114 -12.54 -6.28 -16.46
C PHE A 114 -12.87 -4.92 -17.05
N ASN A 115 -12.03 -4.47 -17.97
CA ASN A 115 -12.34 -3.41 -18.90
C ASN A 115 -12.96 -4.03 -20.17
N GLY A 116 -13.93 -3.37 -20.73
CA GLY A 116 -14.58 -3.80 -21.95
C GLY A 116 -14.83 -2.65 -22.91
N SER A 117 -15.04 -2.99 -24.17
CA SER A 117 -15.51 -2.08 -25.20
C SER A 117 -16.91 -2.45 -25.68
N TYR A 118 -17.67 -1.48 -26.16
CA TYR A 118 -18.99 -1.69 -26.74
C TYR A 118 -19.28 -0.62 -27.80
N SER A 119 -20.32 -0.87 -28.59
CA SER A 119 -20.84 0.10 -29.58
C SER A 119 -22.36 0.14 -29.45
N GLY A 120 -22.94 1.32 -29.30
CA GLY A 120 -24.36 1.51 -29.06
C GLY A 120 -24.74 1.35 -27.57
N SER A 121 -25.47 0.31 -27.22
CA SER A 121 -25.95 0.07 -25.83
C SER A 121 -25.03 -0.87 -25.05
N ASN A 122 -24.76 -0.53 -23.80
CA ASN A 122 -24.03 -1.39 -22.85
C ASN A 122 -24.98 -1.92 -21.77
N ALA A 123 -25.92 -2.78 -22.18
CA ALA A 123 -26.81 -3.42 -21.24
C ALA A 123 -26.09 -4.49 -20.41
N ALA A 124 -26.42 -4.58 -19.12
CA ALA A 124 -25.82 -5.57 -18.23
C ALA A 124 -26.29 -7.00 -18.55
N PRO A 125 -25.46 -8.03 -18.28
CA PRO A 125 -25.89 -9.42 -18.31
C PRO A 125 -27.05 -9.67 -17.33
N THR A 126 -28.00 -10.52 -17.73
CA THR A 126 -29.20 -10.81 -16.94
C THR A 126 -29.12 -12.12 -16.15
N SER A 127 -28.13 -12.96 -16.44
CA SER A 127 -27.94 -14.27 -15.80
C SER A 127 -26.47 -14.63 -15.70
N PHE A 128 -26.12 -15.24 -14.58
CA PHE A 128 -24.78 -15.75 -14.30
C PHE A 128 -24.85 -17.21 -13.86
N LYS A 129 -23.81 -17.99 -14.16
CA LYS A 129 -23.66 -19.37 -13.70
C LYS A 129 -22.33 -19.57 -13.00
N LEU A 130 -22.36 -20.08 -11.77
CA LEU A 130 -21.17 -20.50 -11.03
C LEU A 130 -21.01 -22.01 -11.15
N ASN A 131 -19.92 -22.47 -11.77
CA ASN A 131 -19.68 -23.88 -12.07
C ASN A 131 -20.90 -24.57 -12.75
N GLY A 132 -21.50 -23.87 -13.71
CA GLY A 132 -22.68 -24.36 -14.45
C GLY A 132 -24.02 -24.23 -13.73
N VAL A 133 -24.05 -23.84 -12.44
CA VAL A 133 -25.29 -23.64 -11.66
C VAL A 133 -25.72 -22.17 -11.77
N THR A 134 -26.94 -21.92 -12.20
CA THR A 134 -27.47 -20.55 -12.31
C THR A 134 -27.59 -19.89 -10.94
N CYS A 135 -27.01 -18.69 -10.81
CA CYS A 135 -27.08 -17.89 -9.59
C CYS A 135 -28.51 -17.35 -9.36
N GLY A 136 -28.98 -17.46 -8.12
CA GLY A 136 -30.28 -16.93 -7.72
C GLY A 136 -30.23 -15.44 -7.42
N GLY A 137 -31.33 -14.73 -7.74
CA GLY A 137 -31.39 -13.26 -7.65
C GLY A 137 -30.85 -12.62 -8.95
N GLY A 138 -31.64 -11.70 -9.54
CA GLY A 138 -31.12 -10.90 -10.66
C GLY A 138 -29.92 -10.08 -10.19
N PRO A 139 -28.98 -9.72 -11.09
CA PRO A 139 -27.83 -8.91 -10.72
C PRO A 139 -28.29 -7.59 -10.12
N THR A 140 -27.73 -7.22 -8.97
CA THR A 140 -27.88 -5.85 -8.46
C THR A 140 -26.99 -4.97 -9.34
N THR A 141 -27.60 -4.29 -10.29
CA THR A 141 -26.87 -3.48 -11.27
C THR A 141 -26.89 -2.02 -10.84
N THR A 142 -25.74 -1.46 -10.55
CA THR A 142 -25.58 0.00 -10.36
C THR A 142 -24.80 0.54 -11.55
N THR A 143 -25.45 1.33 -12.39
CA THR A 143 -24.81 1.98 -13.55
C THR A 143 -24.57 3.46 -13.22
N SER A 144 -23.32 3.87 -13.18
CA SER A 144 -22.93 5.28 -13.11
C SER A 144 -22.49 5.73 -14.51
N THR A 145 -23.22 6.67 -15.09
CA THR A 145 -22.89 7.25 -16.40
C THR A 145 -22.19 8.58 -16.18
N SER A 146 -20.93 8.68 -16.57
CA SER A 146 -20.21 9.95 -16.64
C SER A 146 -20.48 10.55 -18.03
N THR A 147 -21.43 11.47 -18.10
CA THR A 147 -21.75 12.18 -19.37
C THR A 147 -20.91 13.45 -19.43
N SER A 148 -19.91 13.46 -20.28
CA SER A 148 -19.29 14.69 -20.77
C SER A 148 -20.00 15.11 -22.05
N THR A 149 -20.97 16.02 -21.93
CA THR A 149 -21.70 16.59 -23.09
C THR A 149 -21.15 17.97 -23.33
N SER A 150 -20.44 18.15 -24.43
CA SER A 150 -20.26 19.44 -25.09
C SER A 150 -21.26 19.53 -26.23
N THR A 151 -22.32 20.29 -26.04
CA THR A 151 -23.17 20.73 -27.18
C THR A 151 -23.66 22.15 -26.91
N SER A 152 -23.19 23.05 -27.73
CA SER A 152 -23.70 24.41 -27.86
C SER A 152 -25.05 24.38 -28.57
N THR A 153 -26.10 24.86 -27.94
CA THR A 153 -27.24 25.42 -28.67
C THR A 153 -27.98 26.43 -27.78
N SER A 154 -28.03 27.65 -28.22
CA SER A 154 -28.71 28.77 -27.60
C SER A 154 -30.21 28.60 -27.69
N THR A 155 -30.93 28.75 -26.60
CA THR A 155 -32.28 29.31 -26.61
C THR A 155 -32.58 29.92 -25.23
N SER A 156 -32.90 31.21 -25.26
CA SER A 156 -33.24 32.04 -24.11
C SER A 156 -34.61 31.68 -23.55
N THR A 157 -34.74 31.59 -22.23
CA THR A 157 -35.90 32.10 -21.49
C THR A 157 -35.59 32.19 -19.97
N THR A 158 -35.54 33.39 -19.53
CA THR A 158 -35.88 34.05 -18.25
C THR A 158 -35.74 33.33 -16.92
N THR A 159 -34.73 33.73 -16.17
CA THR A 159 -34.66 34.23 -14.79
C THR A 159 -35.15 33.38 -13.63
N SER A 160 -34.23 32.78 -12.94
CA SER A 160 -34.07 32.95 -11.48
C SER A 160 -32.59 32.86 -11.15
N THR A 161 -32.02 34.01 -10.83
CA THR A 161 -30.62 34.20 -10.52
C THR A 161 -30.34 33.61 -9.14
N THR A 162 -29.84 32.38 -9.10
CA THR A 162 -29.05 31.95 -7.93
C THR A 162 -27.60 32.14 -8.32
N THR A 163 -27.04 33.25 -7.90
CA THR A 163 -25.63 33.58 -8.06
C THR A 163 -24.83 32.57 -7.25
N THR A 164 -24.35 31.50 -7.90
CA THR A 164 -23.28 30.69 -7.34
C THR A 164 -22.01 31.52 -7.52
N THR A 165 -21.71 32.34 -6.55
CA THR A 165 -20.41 33.00 -6.42
C THR A 165 -19.39 31.88 -6.24
N THR A 166 -18.59 31.62 -7.27
CA THR A 166 -17.34 30.87 -7.13
C THR A 166 -16.41 31.72 -6.28
N THR A 167 -16.59 31.67 -4.97
CA THR A 167 -15.60 32.19 -4.03
C THR A 167 -14.39 31.29 -4.13
N THR A 168 -13.31 31.78 -4.72
CA THR A 168 -11.95 31.32 -4.50
C THR A 168 -11.52 31.64 -3.05
N GLY A 169 -12.37 31.31 -2.09
CA GLY A 169 -12.05 31.37 -0.67
C GLY A 169 -11.47 30.03 -0.23
N ASN A 170 -10.45 30.07 0.62
CA ASN A 170 -10.02 28.87 1.34
C ASN A 170 -11.26 28.21 1.98
N PRO A 171 -11.39 26.87 1.95
CA PRO A 171 -12.42 26.16 2.69
C PRO A 171 -12.43 26.60 4.16
N ASP A 172 -13.58 26.57 4.80
CA ASP A 172 -13.68 26.86 6.23
C ASP A 172 -12.67 26.02 7.02
N PRO A 173 -11.95 26.62 8.00
CA PRO A 173 -11.01 25.91 8.83
C PRO A 173 -11.62 24.65 9.45
N GLY A 174 -10.95 23.51 9.29
CA GLY A 174 -11.40 22.20 9.76
C GLY A 174 -12.33 21.47 8.80
N THR A 175 -12.61 21.98 7.59
CA THR A 175 -13.26 21.21 6.54
C THR A 175 -12.34 20.08 6.06
N HIS A 176 -12.83 18.84 6.12
CA HIS A 176 -12.12 17.69 5.61
C HIS A 176 -12.19 17.66 4.08
N LEU A 177 -11.05 17.74 3.41
CA LEU A 177 -10.96 17.82 1.96
C LEU A 177 -10.66 16.44 1.34
N PRO A 178 -11.07 16.19 0.10
CA PRO A 178 -10.69 14.96 -0.60
C PRO A 178 -9.17 14.77 -0.75
N ASN A 179 -8.43 15.86 -0.97
CA ASN A 179 -6.97 15.86 -1.02
C ASN A 179 -6.41 17.00 -0.15
N PRO A 180 -5.70 16.69 0.95
CA PRO A 180 -5.19 17.71 1.87
C PRO A 180 -4.06 18.57 1.27
N TYR A 181 -3.43 18.12 0.20
CA TYR A 181 -2.28 18.82 -0.40
C TYR A 181 -2.70 19.91 -1.40
N GLU A 182 -3.89 19.81 -2.00
CA GLU A 182 -4.35 20.78 -2.99
C GLU A 182 -4.51 22.18 -2.39
N GLY A 183 -3.89 23.18 -3.03
CA GLY A 183 -3.94 24.57 -2.59
C GLY A 183 -3.22 24.85 -1.26
N ALA A 184 -2.49 23.89 -0.70
CA ALA A 184 -1.68 24.05 0.49
C ALA A 184 -0.20 24.13 0.16
N LYS A 185 0.56 24.78 1.04
CA LYS A 185 2.03 24.66 1.05
C LYS A 185 2.47 23.66 2.10
N GLY A 186 3.56 22.93 1.83
CA GLY A 186 4.14 22.01 2.78
C GLY A 186 4.82 22.71 3.94
N TYR A 187 4.73 22.14 5.13
CA TYR A 187 5.46 22.59 6.30
C TYR A 187 6.97 22.45 6.12
N LEU A 188 7.71 23.54 6.25
CA LEU A 188 9.18 23.54 6.25
C LEU A 188 9.68 23.30 7.67
N ASN A 189 10.18 22.10 7.93
CA ASN A 189 10.73 21.73 9.23
C ASN A 189 12.03 22.50 9.54
N PRO A 190 12.08 23.39 10.54
CA PRO A 190 13.27 24.21 10.82
C PRO A 190 14.49 23.39 11.21
N ASP A 191 14.31 22.23 11.83
CA ASP A 191 15.42 21.38 12.26
C ASP A 191 16.09 20.71 11.04
N PHE A 192 15.27 20.25 10.08
CA PHE A 192 15.75 19.79 8.78
C PHE A 192 16.47 20.92 8.01
N VAL A 193 15.86 22.11 7.93
CA VAL A 193 16.45 23.28 7.28
C VAL A 193 17.81 23.64 7.88
N ALA A 194 17.94 23.58 9.22
CA ALA A 194 19.20 23.86 9.91
C ALA A 194 20.28 22.83 9.56
N ASN A 195 19.96 21.54 9.55
CA ASN A 195 20.87 20.45 9.18
C ASN A 195 21.37 20.60 7.73
N VAL A 196 20.44 20.89 6.80
CA VAL A 196 20.75 21.13 5.39
C VAL A 196 21.71 22.32 5.24
N ASN A 197 21.40 23.46 5.86
CA ASN A 197 22.20 24.66 5.75
C ASN A 197 23.59 24.48 6.36
N THR A 198 23.69 23.85 7.53
CA THR A 198 24.98 23.54 8.17
C THR A 198 25.85 22.68 7.25
N THR A 199 25.28 21.66 6.62
CA THR A 199 26.00 20.79 5.69
C THR A 199 26.37 21.55 4.40
N ALA A 200 25.48 22.41 3.89
CA ALA A 200 25.71 23.21 2.71
C ALA A 200 26.85 24.22 2.93
N ASP A 201 26.91 24.84 4.11
CA ASP A 201 27.98 25.79 4.49
C ASP A 201 29.35 25.09 4.57
N ALA A 202 29.36 23.89 5.19
CA ALA A 202 30.58 23.09 5.28
C ALA A 202 31.04 22.55 3.91
N THR A 203 30.13 22.29 2.97
CA THR A 203 30.42 21.76 1.64
C THR A 203 30.86 22.84 0.67
N GLY A 204 30.22 24.01 0.67
CA GLY A 204 30.49 25.12 -0.22
C GLY A 204 30.23 24.84 -1.71
N GLY A 205 30.64 25.76 -2.56
CA GLY A 205 30.61 25.62 -4.02
C GLY A 205 29.23 25.40 -4.62
N THR A 206 29.19 24.80 -5.80
CA THR A 206 27.95 24.47 -6.53
C THR A 206 27.09 23.44 -5.79
N LEU A 207 27.71 22.45 -5.14
CA LEU A 207 27.00 21.43 -4.38
C LEU A 207 26.32 22.03 -3.14
N GLY A 208 27.02 22.90 -2.37
CA GLY A 208 26.41 23.60 -1.25
C GLY A 208 25.23 24.49 -1.69
N THR A 209 25.33 25.13 -2.87
CA THR A 209 24.21 25.89 -3.45
C THR A 209 23.02 24.98 -3.79
N ALA A 210 23.24 23.80 -4.37
CA ALA A 210 22.21 22.81 -4.64
C ALA A 210 21.56 22.28 -3.34
N MET A 211 22.38 22.02 -2.31
CA MET A 211 21.89 21.59 -0.99
C MET A 211 20.90 22.60 -0.39
N ARG A 212 21.17 23.91 -0.44
CA ARG A 212 20.25 24.93 0.09
C ARG A 212 18.89 24.94 -0.59
N LYS A 213 18.78 24.52 -1.84
CA LYS A 213 17.47 24.37 -2.51
C LYS A 213 16.65 23.22 -1.94
N VAL A 214 17.29 22.18 -1.37
CA VAL A 214 16.62 21.10 -0.68
C VAL A 214 15.84 21.61 0.53
N ALA A 215 16.39 22.57 1.28
CA ALA A 215 15.77 23.18 2.45
C ALA A 215 14.43 23.89 2.16
N GLN A 216 14.09 24.12 0.90
CA GLN A 216 12.83 24.76 0.47
C GLN A 216 11.68 23.76 0.30
N ASN A 217 11.91 22.49 0.62
CA ASN A 217 10.91 21.43 0.44
C ASN A 217 10.47 20.88 1.81
N SER A 218 9.20 20.50 1.89
CA SER A 218 8.62 19.91 3.09
C SER A 218 9.09 18.48 3.31
N THR A 219 9.27 18.12 4.57
CA THR A 219 9.54 16.76 5.02
C THR A 219 8.61 16.40 6.18
N ALA A 220 8.39 15.11 6.43
CA ALA A 220 7.61 14.67 7.57
C ALA A 220 8.37 14.85 8.90
N VAL A 221 7.58 14.92 9.98
CA VAL A 221 8.06 14.90 11.37
C VAL A 221 7.82 13.49 11.91
N TRP A 222 8.87 12.84 12.39
CA TRP A 222 8.78 11.48 12.89
C TRP A 222 8.55 11.43 14.40
N MET A 223 7.43 10.84 14.80
CA MET A 223 7.17 10.46 16.18
C MET A 223 7.58 8.99 16.34
N ASP A 224 8.87 8.72 16.44
CA ASP A 224 9.43 7.37 16.44
C ASP A 224 9.62 6.76 17.84
N ARG A 225 9.12 7.43 18.87
CA ARG A 225 9.13 6.99 20.28
C ARG A 225 8.24 7.91 21.14
N ILE A 226 7.88 7.47 22.32
CA ILE A 226 7.11 8.27 23.28
C ILE A 226 7.81 9.61 23.56
N GLY A 227 9.13 9.57 23.76
CA GLY A 227 9.92 10.78 24.03
C GLY A 227 9.89 11.81 22.91
N ALA A 228 9.71 11.42 21.65
CA ALA A 228 9.67 12.35 20.51
C ALA A 228 8.48 13.32 20.57
N ILE A 229 7.41 12.97 21.29
CA ILE A 229 6.24 13.84 21.45
C ILE A 229 6.62 15.17 22.11
N THR A 230 7.60 15.16 23.01
CA THR A 230 7.96 16.34 23.83
C THR A 230 9.43 16.74 23.73
N ALA A 231 10.33 15.84 23.30
CA ALA A 231 11.76 16.13 23.22
C ALA A 231 12.07 17.08 22.06
N GLY A 232 13.12 17.87 22.23
CA GLY A 232 13.54 18.84 21.22
C GLY A 232 12.43 19.87 20.94
N ARG A 233 12.02 20.01 19.68
CA ARG A 233 10.87 20.83 19.29
C ARG A 233 9.55 20.21 19.75
N GLY A 234 9.48 18.88 19.77
CA GLY A 234 8.29 18.14 20.08
C GLY A 234 7.13 18.38 19.12
N LEU A 235 6.06 17.58 19.22
CA LEU A 235 4.93 17.68 18.31
C LEU A 235 4.25 19.06 18.36
N ARG A 236 4.02 19.61 19.56
CA ARG A 236 3.43 20.96 19.73
C ARG A 236 4.27 22.05 19.08
N GLY A 237 5.59 22.01 19.25
CA GLY A 237 6.47 23.02 18.66
C GLY A 237 6.50 22.97 17.13
N HIS A 238 6.37 21.78 16.53
CA HIS A 238 6.21 21.64 15.07
C HIS A 238 4.86 22.19 14.58
N LEU A 239 3.77 21.91 15.28
CA LEU A 239 2.43 22.44 14.95
C LEU A 239 2.36 23.97 15.13
N ASP A 240 2.96 24.51 16.18
CA ASP A 240 3.04 25.95 16.42
C ASP A 240 3.82 26.65 15.30
N GLU A 241 4.93 26.08 14.86
CA GLU A 241 5.69 26.60 13.74
C GLU A 241 4.93 26.46 12.40
N ALA A 242 4.17 25.37 12.20
CA ALA A 242 3.32 25.23 11.04
C ALA A 242 2.22 26.32 10.99
N LEU A 243 1.59 26.65 12.12
CA LEU A 243 0.66 27.79 12.23
C LEU A 243 1.35 29.11 11.90
N ARG A 244 2.57 29.34 12.40
CA ARG A 244 3.35 30.53 12.06
C ARG A 244 3.61 30.64 10.56
N GLN A 245 3.89 29.51 9.91
CA GLN A 245 4.05 29.48 8.45
C GLN A 245 2.72 29.71 7.72
N ALA A 246 1.57 29.31 8.29
CA ALA A 246 0.25 29.53 7.71
C ALA A 246 -0.24 30.99 7.79
N ALA A 247 0.38 31.85 8.59
CA ALA A 247 -0.04 33.23 8.85
C ALA A 247 -0.20 34.13 7.60
N GLY A 248 0.24 33.69 6.41
CA GLY A 248 0.03 34.38 5.13
C GLY A 248 -1.25 34.04 4.40
N GLY A 249 -2.18 33.30 5.02
CA GLY A 249 -3.48 32.93 4.43
C GLY A 249 -3.46 31.69 3.51
N THR A 250 -2.28 31.15 3.16
CA THR A 250 -2.18 29.86 2.46
C THR A 250 -2.17 28.74 3.49
N PRO A 251 -3.07 27.75 3.38
CA PRO A 251 -3.08 26.61 4.28
C PRO A 251 -1.73 25.88 4.28
N VAL A 252 -1.36 25.32 5.43
CA VAL A 252 -0.16 24.50 5.57
C VAL A 252 -0.55 23.06 5.80
N VAL A 253 0.06 22.15 5.03
CA VAL A 253 0.02 20.73 5.28
C VAL A 253 1.29 20.29 6.02
N ILE A 254 1.13 19.66 7.19
CA ILE A 254 2.19 19.05 7.97
C ILE A 254 2.00 17.54 8.02
N GLN A 255 3.07 16.80 7.77
CA GLN A 255 3.09 15.34 7.80
C GLN A 255 3.68 14.87 9.13
N VAL A 256 2.97 14.00 9.83
CA VAL A 256 3.37 13.42 11.12
C VAL A 256 3.41 11.91 10.97
N VAL A 257 4.59 11.32 11.11
CA VAL A 257 4.74 9.86 11.08
C VAL A 257 4.50 9.31 12.47
N VAL A 258 3.50 8.44 12.58
CA VAL A 258 3.17 7.67 13.78
C VAL A 258 3.90 6.34 13.66
N TYR A 259 4.90 6.08 14.52
CA TYR A 259 5.81 4.95 14.32
C TYR A 259 6.39 4.45 15.64
N ASP A 260 5.59 3.76 16.47
CA ASP A 260 6.08 3.19 17.73
C ASP A 260 5.30 1.94 18.19
N LEU A 261 4.79 1.14 17.25
CA LEU A 261 4.14 -0.14 17.58
C LEU A 261 5.07 -1.06 18.40
N PRO A 262 4.52 -1.87 19.31
CA PRO A 262 5.31 -2.88 20.02
C PRO A 262 6.00 -3.84 19.05
N ASN A 263 7.29 -4.09 19.24
CA ASN A 263 8.16 -4.79 18.31
C ASN A 263 8.23 -4.11 16.93
N ARG A 264 8.14 -2.78 16.89
CA ARG A 264 8.24 -1.99 15.67
C ARG A 264 9.35 -2.49 14.76
N ASP A 265 9.03 -2.54 13.45
CA ASP A 265 9.94 -3.03 12.41
C ASP A 265 10.57 -4.37 12.78
N CYS A 266 9.70 -5.34 13.02
CA CYS A 266 10.05 -6.62 13.63
C CYS A 266 11.03 -7.46 12.78
N ALA A 267 11.25 -7.12 11.51
CA ALA A 267 12.16 -7.81 10.60
C ALA A 267 13.52 -7.12 10.44
N ALA A 268 13.65 -5.82 10.79
CA ALA A 268 14.86 -5.03 10.67
C ALA A 268 15.33 -4.51 12.03
N LEU A 269 16.64 -4.64 12.31
CA LEU A 269 17.20 -4.24 13.60
C LEU A 269 17.51 -2.75 13.70
N ALA A 270 17.79 -2.09 12.57
CA ALA A 270 18.22 -0.70 12.54
C ALA A 270 17.16 0.28 13.03
N SER A 271 15.89 -0.05 12.85
CA SER A 271 14.73 0.78 13.16
C SER A 271 13.82 0.22 14.25
N ASN A 272 14.28 -0.76 15.03
CA ASN A 272 13.53 -1.27 16.18
C ASN A 272 13.17 -0.14 17.16
N GLY A 273 12.01 -0.28 17.81
CA GLY A 273 11.50 0.67 18.80
C GLY A 273 11.72 0.26 20.25
N GLU A 274 11.33 1.15 21.15
CA GLU A 274 11.44 0.97 22.60
C GLU A 274 10.33 0.06 23.17
N LEU A 275 9.18 -0.05 22.51
CA LEU A 275 8.06 -0.83 22.99
C LEU A 275 8.19 -2.30 22.57
N LYS A 276 7.90 -3.22 23.50
CA LYS A 276 7.90 -4.66 23.23
C LYS A 276 6.58 -5.29 23.61
N VAL A 277 6.13 -6.26 22.81
CA VAL A 277 4.90 -7.02 23.08
C VAL A 277 4.98 -7.68 24.45
N SER A 278 6.11 -8.30 24.78
CA SER A 278 6.34 -9.00 26.05
C SER A 278 6.35 -8.08 27.29
N GLU A 279 6.48 -6.77 27.10
CA GLU A 279 6.57 -5.76 28.17
C GLU A 279 5.31 -4.86 28.23
N ASN A 280 4.14 -5.41 27.93
CA ASN A 280 2.87 -4.68 27.88
C ASN A 280 2.87 -3.49 26.88
N GLY A 281 3.67 -3.59 25.83
CA GLY A 281 3.90 -2.50 24.87
C GLY A 281 2.64 -1.98 24.23
N LEU A 282 1.63 -2.82 23.96
CA LEU A 282 0.38 -2.37 23.33
C LEU A 282 -0.42 -1.42 24.25
N ALA A 283 -0.45 -1.66 25.54
CA ALA A 283 -1.11 -0.75 26.48
C ALA A 283 -0.34 0.58 26.58
N ARG A 284 0.99 0.52 26.63
CA ARG A 284 1.85 1.72 26.60
C ARG A 284 1.71 2.49 25.29
N TYR A 285 1.70 1.82 24.14
CA TYR A 285 1.44 2.43 22.84
C TYR A 285 0.13 3.23 22.83
N LYS A 286 -0.95 2.65 23.38
CA LYS A 286 -2.25 3.32 23.46
C LYS A 286 -2.22 4.54 24.38
N ALA A 287 -1.77 4.37 25.63
CA ALA A 287 -1.90 5.35 26.69
C ALA A 287 -0.78 6.40 26.71
N GLU A 288 0.46 6.00 26.40
CA GLU A 288 1.62 6.88 26.52
C GLU A 288 2.04 7.50 25.17
N TYR A 289 1.57 6.93 24.04
CA TYR A 289 1.96 7.38 22.72
C TYR A 289 0.77 7.91 21.90
N ILE A 290 -0.23 7.10 21.56
CA ILE A 290 -1.36 7.53 20.71
C ILE A 290 -2.26 8.54 21.41
N ASP A 291 -2.65 8.32 22.67
CA ASP A 291 -3.55 9.25 23.38
C ASP A 291 -2.94 10.65 23.54
N PRO A 292 -1.66 10.82 23.91
CA PRO A 292 -1.02 12.15 23.92
C PRO A 292 -0.93 12.80 22.54
N ILE A 293 -0.58 12.05 21.48
CA ILE A 293 -0.54 12.55 20.10
C ILE A 293 -1.95 13.05 19.70
N ALA A 294 -2.97 12.22 19.87
CA ALA A 294 -4.35 12.57 19.52
C ALA A 294 -4.84 13.80 20.31
N ALA A 295 -4.52 13.89 21.61
CA ALA A 295 -4.88 15.05 22.43
C ALA A 295 -4.20 16.34 21.95
N ILE A 296 -2.96 16.26 21.48
CA ILE A 296 -2.25 17.41 20.90
C ILE A 296 -2.88 17.81 19.56
N LEU A 297 -3.12 16.86 18.65
CA LEU A 297 -3.68 17.14 17.32
C LEU A 297 -5.13 17.65 17.40
N ALA A 298 -5.89 17.23 18.40
CA ALA A 298 -7.28 17.67 18.64
C ALA A 298 -7.39 19.07 19.26
N ASP A 299 -6.28 19.70 19.63
CA ASP A 299 -6.30 21.06 20.21
C ASP A 299 -6.91 22.04 19.18
N PRO A 300 -8.00 22.75 19.50
CA PRO A 300 -8.66 23.68 18.59
C PRO A 300 -7.75 24.74 17.98
N LYS A 301 -6.62 25.00 18.61
CA LYS A 301 -5.56 25.90 18.10
C LYS A 301 -5.06 25.48 16.72
N TYR A 302 -5.03 24.17 16.44
CA TYR A 302 -4.45 23.61 15.21
C TYR A 302 -5.47 23.31 14.11
N ARG A 303 -6.74 23.65 14.29
CA ARG A 303 -7.82 23.34 13.33
C ARG A 303 -7.61 23.92 11.93
N GLU A 304 -6.78 24.94 11.78
CA GLU A 304 -6.45 25.56 10.47
C GLU A 304 -5.37 24.80 9.69
N LEU A 305 -4.64 23.92 10.35
CA LEU A 305 -3.64 23.08 9.70
C LEU A 305 -4.32 21.88 9.02
N ARG A 306 -3.72 21.40 7.96
CA ARG A 306 -4.00 20.08 7.40
C ARG A 306 -2.93 19.13 7.91
N ILE A 307 -3.30 18.19 8.77
CA ILE A 307 -2.36 17.30 9.46
C ILE A 307 -2.47 15.92 8.81
N VAL A 308 -1.43 15.51 8.09
CA VAL A 308 -1.37 14.19 7.46
C VAL A 308 -0.67 13.23 8.40
N GLY A 309 -1.43 12.25 8.91
CA GLY A 309 -0.91 11.14 9.69
C GLY A 309 -0.41 10.03 8.77
N ILE A 310 0.87 9.71 8.82
CA ILE A 310 1.47 8.56 8.17
C ILE A 310 1.52 7.43 9.20
N ILE A 311 0.77 6.37 8.97
CA ILE A 311 0.42 5.40 10.01
C ILE A 311 1.27 4.14 9.89
N GLU A 312 2.15 3.96 10.86
CA GLU A 312 2.91 2.77 11.22
C GLU A 312 3.61 2.11 10.03
N PRO A 313 4.68 2.75 9.53
CA PRO A 313 5.59 2.19 8.53
C PRO A 313 6.00 0.75 8.83
N ASP A 314 6.17 -0.06 7.77
CA ASP A 314 6.73 -1.41 7.81
C ASP A 314 6.03 -2.37 8.80
N SER A 315 4.76 -2.12 9.14
CA SER A 315 4.01 -2.87 10.15
C SER A 315 3.23 -4.06 9.56
N LEU A 316 2.06 -3.82 8.98
CA LEU A 316 1.21 -4.86 8.40
C LEU A 316 1.89 -5.64 7.27
N PRO A 317 2.70 -5.03 6.38
CA PRO A 317 3.47 -5.78 5.39
C PRO A 317 4.40 -6.85 5.99
N ASN A 318 5.02 -6.57 7.12
CA ASN A 318 5.85 -7.53 7.84
C ASN A 318 5.06 -8.77 8.32
N LEU A 319 3.79 -8.61 8.67
CA LEU A 319 2.93 -9.75 9.05
C LEU A 319 2.55 -10.64 7.87
N VAL A 320 2.78 -10.20 6.64
CA VAL A 320 2.55 -11.01 5.43
C VAL A 320 3.79 -11.82 5.08
N THR A 321 4.98 -11.21 5.13
CA THR A 321 6.18 -11.78 4.52
C THR A 321 7.23 -12.27 5.53
N ASN A 322 7.18 -11.80 6.78
CA ASN A 322 8.27 -11.99 7.74
C ASN A 322 7.88 -12.79 9.00
N LEU A 323 6.82 -13.60 8.96
CA LEU A 323 6.38 -14.40 10.11
C LEU A 323 7.38 -15.46 10.56
N ALA A 324 8.40 -15.78 9.76
CA ALA A 324 9.52 -16.62 10.18
C ALA A 324 10.44 -15.91 11.20
N LYS A 325 10.40 -14.58 11.30
CA LYS A 325 11.12 -13.80 12.31
C LYS A 325 10.34 -13.81 13.63
N ALA A 326 11.00 -14.15 14.74
CA ALA A 326 10.33 -14.34 16.03
C ALA A 326 9.54 -13.12 16.51
N LYS A 327 10.09 -11.89 16.34
CA LYS A 327 9.41 -10.65 16.74
C LYS A 327 8.15 -10.38 15.89
N CYS A 328 8.18 -10.74 14.59
CA CYS A 328 7.02 -10.60 13.71
C CYS A 328 5.94 -11.63 14.04
N ALA A 329 6.35 -12.89 14.32
CA ALA A 329 5.43 -13.92 14.78
C ALA A 329 4.76 -13.55 16.12
N GLU A 330 5.50 -12.94 17.05
CA GLU A 330 4.96 -12.43 18.33
C GLU A 330 3.98 -11.27 18.11
N ALA A 331 4.33 -10.29 17.26
CA ALA A 331 3.44 -9.19 16.91
C ALA A 331 2.13 -9.67 16.25
N ASN A 332 2.22 -10.71 15.42
CA ASN A 332 1.05 -11.32 14.77
C ASN A 332 0.19 -12.09 15.78
N SER A 333 0.79 -12.98 16.57
CA SER A 333 0.05 -13.86 17.50
C SER A 333 -0.61 -13.09 18.65
N SER A 334 0.00 -11.99 19.08
CA SER A 334 -0.60 -11.07 20.07
C SER A 334 -1.64 -10.14 19.48
N GLY A 335 -1.67 -9.99 18.15
CA GLY A 335 -2.49 -9.00 17.45
C GLY A 335 -2.03 -7.54 17.66
N ALA A 336 -0.82 -7.33 18.16
CA ALA A 336 -0.34 -6.00 18.57
C ALA A 336 -0.38 -4.97 17.42
N TYR A 337 0.04 -5.35 16.21
CA TYR A 337 0.03 -4.45 15.06
C TYR A 337 -1.40 -4.10 14.62
N VAL A 338 -2.26 -5.11 14.45
CA VAL A 338 -3.65 -4.89 14.04
C VAL A 338 -4.39 -4.03 15.06
N GLN A 339 -4.32 -4.38 16.35
CA GLN A 339 -5.01 -3.63 17.41
C GLN A 339 -4.43 -2.23 17.62
N GLY A 340 -3.11 -2.06 17.48
CA GLY A 340 -2.44 -0.77 17.60
C GLY A 340 -2.87 0.18 16.48
N ILE A 341 -2.85 -0.27 15.23
CA ILE A 341 -3.28 0.51 14.07
C ILE A 341 -4.77 0.85 14.15
N GLN A 342 -5.62 -0.11 14.53
CA GLN A 342 -7.04 0.16 14.74
C GLN A 342 -7.27 1.23 15.82
N TYR A 343 -6.49 1.18 16.90
CA TYR A 343 -6.58 2.17 17.96
C TYR A 343 -6.14 3.56 17.48
N ALA A 344 -5.00 3.65 16.80
CA ALA A 344 -4.50 4.90 16.23
C ALA A 344 -5.52 5.51 15.25
N LEU A 345 -6.03 4.71 14.30
CA LEU A 345 -7.03 5.16 13.34
C LEU A 345 -8.33 5.60 14.00
N ASN A 346 -8.80 4.90 15.04
CA ASN A 346 -10.01 5.30 15.79
C ASN A 346 -9.86 6.65 16.48
N LYS A 347 -8.66 6.94 17.02
CA LYS A 347 -8.38 8.23 17.68
C LYS A 347 -8.16 9.35 16.66
N LEU A 348 -7.35 9.14 15.67
CA LEU A 348 -6.91 10.16 14.73
C LEU A 348 -8.00 10.53 13.72
N SER A 349 -8.76 9.56 13.21
CA SER A 349 -9.86 9.84 12.29
C SER A 349 -11.02 10.61 12.94
N ALA A 350 -11.08 10.68 14.27
CA ALA A 350 -12.07 11.48 14.96
C ALA A 350 -11.78 12.99 14.89
N ILE A 351 -10.57 13.39 14.49
CA ILE A 351 -10.10 14.78 14.44
C ILE A 351 -10.31 15.30 13.00
N PRO A 352 -11.16 16.32 12.78
CA PRO A 352 -11.63 16.69 11.44
C PRO A 352 -10.53 17.13 10.45
N ASN A 353 -9.45 17.71 10.92
CA ASN A 353 -8.34 18.21 10.10
C ASN A 353 -7.13 17.25 10.06
N VAL A 354 -7.32 16.00 10.50
CA VAL A 354 -6.31 14.93 10.41
C VAL A 354 -6.71 13.98 9.29
N TYR A 355 -5.76 13.69 8.42
CA TYR A 355 -5.86 12.82 7.24
C TYR A 355 -4.94 11.62 7.41
N ASN A 356 -5.47 10.41 7.39
CA ASN A 356 -4.71 9.20 7.72
C ASN A 356 -4.34 8.41 6.47
N TYR A 357 -3.04 8.18 6.26
CA TYR A 357 -2.50 7.34 5.19
C TYR A 357 -1.75 6.15 5.79
N VAL A 358 -2.18 4.94 5.46
CA VAL A 358 -1.60 3.71 5.98
C VAL A 358 -0.50 3.22 5.04
N ASP A 359 0.62 2.76 5.61
CA ASP A 359 1.73 2.19 4.86
C ASP A 359 1.35 0.92 4.10
N ILE A 360 1.77 0.86 2.84
CA ILE A 360 1.65 -0.31 1.96
C ILE A 360 3.00 -0.78 1.41
N ALA A 361 4.09 -0.51 2.11
CA ALA A 361 5.44 -0.85 1.70
C ALA A 361 5.82 -0.29 0.31
N HIS A 362 6.38 -1.10 -0.57
CA HIS A 362 6.83 -0.67 -1.90
C HIS A 362 6.80 -1.82 -2.92
N SER A 363 6.95 -1.47 -4.22
CA SER A 363 6.91 -2.42 -5.34
C SER A 363 7.89 -3.57 -5.19
N GLY A 364 9.10 -3.32 -4.70
CA GLY A 364 10.14 -4.32 -4.49
C GLY A 364 9.90 -5.26 -3.30
N TRP A 365 8.84 -5.06 -2.54
CA TRP A 365 8.46 -5.92 -1.40
C TRP A 365 7.11 -6.60 -1.64
N LEU A 366 6.05 -5.84 -1.91
CA LEU A 366 4.70 -6.38 -2.05
C LEU A 366 4.26 -6.61 -3.51
N GLY A 367 5.11 -6.33 -4.50
CA GLY A 367 4.73 -6.42 -5.91
C GLY A 367 4.46 -7.83 -6.43
N TRP A 368 4.96 -8.88 -5.79
CA TRP A 368 4.60 -10.25 -6.15
C TRP A 368 3.16 -10.58 -5.78
N SER A 369 2.45 -11.31 -6.63
CA SER A 369 1.07 -11.71 -6.37
C SER A 369 0.90 -12.50 -5.06
N SER A 370 1.90 -13.31 -4.69
CA SER A 370 1.95 -14.03 -3.42
C SER A 370 1.98 -13.12 -2.19
N ASN A 371 2.45 -11.89 -2.32
CA ASN A 371 2.55 -10.92 -1.24
C ASN A 371 1.40 -9.90 -1.30
N MET A 372 1.10 -9.37 -2.48
CA MET A 372 0.14 -8.30 -2.70
C MET A 372 -1.29 -8.68 -2.27
N GLY A 373 -1.77 -9.84 -2.69
CA GLY A 373 -3.11 -10.31 -2.34
C GLY A 373 -3.33 -10.43 -0.82
N PRO A 374 -2.49 -11.19 -0.10
CA PRO A 374 -2.53 -11.26 1.36
C PRO A 374 -2.38 -9.90 2.05
N ALA A 375 -1.51 -9.01 1.54
CA ALA A 375 -1.31 -7.67 2.12
C ALA A 375 -2.57 -6.81 2.00
N VAL A 376 -3.19 -6.75 0.82
CA VAL A 376 -4.47 -6.04 0.63
C VAL A 376 -5.54 -6.58 1.58
N THR A 377 -5.63 -7.90 1.72
CA THR A 377 -6.61 -8.55 2.62
C THR A 377 -6.37 -8.15 4.07
N LEU A 378 -5.14 -8.25 4.55
CA LEU A 378 -4.79 -7.92 5.93
C LEU A 378 -5.03 -6.43 6.23
N ILE A 379 -4.53 -5.54 5.39
CA ILE A 379 -4.67 -4.09 5.56
C ILE A 379 -6.15 -3.69 5.51
N ALA A 380 -6.90 -4.17 4.50
CA ALA A 380 -8.32 -3.87 4.38
C ALA A 380 -9.13 -4.36 5.58
N ASN A 381 -8.87 -5.57 6.08
CA ASN A 381 -9.56 -6.10 7.26
C ASN A 381 -9.19 -5.34 8.53
N THR A 382 -7.93 -4.93 8.68
CA THR A 382 -7.49 -4.10 9.80
C THR A 382 -8.25 -2.78 9.82
N ILE A 383 -8.34 -2.08 8.69
CA ILE A 383 -9.04 -0.80 8.58
C ILE A 383 -10.55 -0.96 8.76
N LYS A 384 -11.17 -1.97 8.15
CA LYS A 384 -12.61 -2.27 8.32
C LYS A 384 -12.99 -2.60 9.76
N GLY A 385 -12.06 -3.08 10.57
CA GLY A 385 -12.24 -3.33 11.99
C GLY A 385 -12.23 -2.07 12.88
N THR A 386 -12.03 -0.88 12.31
CA THR A 386 -12.12 0.39 13.03
C THR A 386 -13.57 0.87 13.18
N THR A 387 -13.81 1.84 14.06
CA THR A 387 -15.14 2.41 14.30
C THR A 387 -15.75 3.04 13.04
N LYS A 388 -14.93 3.70 12.20
CA LYS A 388 -15.37 4.33 10.95
C LYS A 388 -15.20 3.42 9.74
N GLY A 389 -14.69 2.18 9.93
CA GLY A 389 -14.41 1.26 8.84
C GLY A 389 -13.46 1.89 7.81
N VAL A 390 -13.77 1.70 6.52
CA VAL A 390 -12.96 2.24 5.42
C VAL A 390 -12.82 3.78 5.42
N ASN A 391 -13.72 4.48 6.12
CA ASN A 391 -13.67 5.94 6.25
C ASN A 391 -12.76 6.42 7.41
N SER A 392 -11.99 5.53 8.02
CA SER A 392 -10.96 5.91 9.00
C SER A 392 -9.64 6.30 8.35
N VAL A 393 -9.51 6.11 7.04
CA VAL A 393 -8.33 6.46 6.24
C VAL A 393 -8.72 7.30 5.04
N ASP A 394 -7.83 8.18 4.62
CA ASP A 394 -7.92 9.03 3.43
C ASP A 394 -7.15 8.42 2.27
N GLY A 395 -6.18 7.57 2.56
CA GLY A 395 -5.39 6.91 1.54
C GLY A 395 -4.34 5.95 2.08
N PHE A 396 -3.41 5.66 1.18
CA PHE A 396 -2.27 4.78 1.44
C PHE A 396 -0.99 5.48 1.00
N VAL A 397 0.14 5.04 1.57
CA VAL A 397 1.46 5.59 1.23
C VAL A 397 2.41 4.46 0.86
N SER A 398 3.16 4.63 -0.24
CA SER A 398 4.18 3.67 -0.68
C SER A 398 5.59 4.26 -0.68
N ASN A 399 6.56 3.37 -0.79
CA ASN A 399 8.00 3.67 -0.90
C ASN A 399 8.57 4.41 0.32
N MET A 400 7.90 4.30 1.44
CA MET A 400 8.28 5.02 2.65
C MET A 400 9.66 4.59 3.12
N ALA A 401 10.54 5.59 3.30
CA ALA A 401 11.94 5.36 3.65
C ALA A 401 12.69 4.37 2.72
N ASN A 402 12.21 4.16 1.49
CA ASN A 402 12.85 3.30 0.49
C ASN A 402 13.33 4.13 -0.73
N THR A 403 13.84 3.46 -1.75
CA THR A 403 14.49 4.07 -2.91
C THR A 403 13.95 3.54 -4.25
N SER A 404 12.82 2.83 -4.26
CA SER A 404 12.21 2.33 -5.50
C SER A 404 11.79 3.51 -6.39
N PRO A 405 12.11 3.51 -7.70
CA PRO A 405 11.82 4.63 -8.58
C PRO A 405 10.33 4.87 -8.72
N THR A 406 9.94 6.11 -8.97
CA THR A 406 8.55 6.46 -9.27
C THR A 406 8.09 5.87 -10.59
N ASP A 407 8.95 5.94 -11.62
CA ASP A 407 8.71 5.41 -12.96
C ASP A 407 9.98 4.74 -13.51
N GLU A 408 9.87 3.55 -14.06
CA GLU A 408 10.94 2.87 -14.83
C GLU A 408 10.78 3.16 -16.33
N VAL A 409 11.05 4.39 -16.70
CA VAL A 409 10.74 4.98 -18.03
C VAL A 409 11.30 4.24 -19.23
N TYR A 410 12.31 3.40 -19.07
CA TYR A 410 12.90 2.60 -20.15
C TYR A 410 12.46 1.13 -20.13
N LEU A 411 11.66 0.75 -19.14
CA LEU A 411 11.14 -0.61 -18.94
C LEU A 411 9.61 -0.57 -18.71
N PRO A 412 8.83 0.04 -19.62
CA PRO A 412 7.40 0.30 -19.35
C PRO A 412 6.52 -0.95 -19.47
N ASP A 413 7.03 -2.06 -19.97
CA ASP A 413 6.27 -3.30 -20.20
C ASP A 413 6.99 -4.50 -19.59
N PRO A 414 6.56 -4.98 -18.42
CA PRO A 414 7.12 -6.16 -17.77
C PRO A 414 6.99 -7.45 -18.60
N SER A 415 6.02 -7.49 -19.52
CA SER A 415 5.76 -8.64 -20.40
C SER A 415 6.58 -8.62 -21.69
N LEU A 416 7.29 -7.51 -21.98
CA LEU A 416 8.15 -7.40 -23.15
C LEU A 416 9.12 -8.60 -23.22
N ASN A 417 9.13 -9.27 -24.36
CA ASN A 417 9.90 -10.49 -24.57
C ASN A 417 11.22 -10.20 -25.31
N ILE A 418 12.33 -10.56 -24.70
CA ILE A 418 13.67 -10.49 -25.29
C ILE A 418 14.17 -11.90 -25.49
N ASN A 419 14.22 -12.36 -26.73
CA ASN A 419 14.68 -13.70 -27.13
C ASN A 419 14.04 -14.84 -26.33
N GLY A 420 12.72 -14.79 -26.14
CA GLY A 420 11.95 -15.84 -25.45
C GLY A 420 11.75 -15.63 -23.94
N THR A 421 12.34 -14.59 -23.36
CA THR A 421 12.25 -14.29 -21.91
C THR A 421 11.60 -12.94 -21.66
N GLN A 422 10.56 -12.90 -20.82
CA GLN A 422 9.91 -11.65 -20.41
C GLN A 422 10.80 -10.84 -19.47
N LEU A 423 10.71 -9.50 -19.49
CA LEU A 423 11.52 -8.63 -18.62
C LEU A 423 11.27 -8.90 -17.13
N GLN A 424 10.03 -9.21 -16.74
CA GLN A 424 9.72 -9.55 -15.34
C GLN A 424 10.43 -10.83 -14.86
N ALA A 425 10.85 -11.71 -15.78
CA ALA A 425 11.60 -12.93 -15.45
C ALA A 425 13.10 -12.68 -15.26
N ALA A 426 13.60 -11.47 -15.55
CA ALA A 426 14.99 -11.11 -15.30
C ALA A 426 15.37 -11.29 -13.82
N ASN A 427 16.63 -11.62 -13.55
CA ASN A 427 17.14 -11.87 -12.20
C ASN A 427 16.91 -10.71 -11.21
N TYR A 428 16.83 -9.47 -11.71
CA TYR A 428 16.55 -8.32 -10.88
C TYR A 428 15.09 -8.26 -10.43
N TYR A 429 14.12 -8.61 -11.29
CA TYR A 429 12.69 -8.50 -11.00
C TYR A 429 12.05 -9.79 -10.47
N GLN A 430 12.61 -10.96 -10.79
CA GLN A 430 12.22 -12.26 -10.23
C GLN A 430 10.70 -12.52 -10.30
N TRP A 431 10.11 -12.26 -11.47
CA TRP A 431 8.67 -12.38 -11.74
C TRP A 431 7.79 -11.36 -11.01
N ASN A 432 8.35 -10.28 -10.48
CA ASN A 432 7.58 -9.15 -10.00
C ASN A 432 7.21 -8.25 -11.20
N PRO A 433 5.91 -8.07 -11.51
CA PRO A 433 5.49 -7.27 -12.64
C PRO A 433 5.48 -5.75 -12.37
N TYR A 434 5.65 -5.32 -11.13
CA TYR A 434 5.67 -3.89 -10.76
C TYR A 434 7.11 -3.42 -10.62
N PHE A 435 7.59 -2.78 -11.66
CA PHE A 435 8.97 -2.31 -11.73
C PHE A 435 9.19 -1.01 -10.95
N ASP A 436 8.13 -0.24 -10.76
CA ASP A 436 8.13 1.07 -10.14
C ASP A 436 6.93 1.31 -9.21
N GLU A 437 6.93 2.47 -8.55
CA GLU A 437 5.92 2.80 -7.53
C GLU A 437 4.62 3.34 -8.13
N ALA A 438 4.64 3.90 -9.33
CA ALA A 438 3.43 4.41 -9.96
C ALA A 438 2.47 3.28 -10.36
N ASP A 439 3.01 2.25 -11.00
CA ASP A 439 2.24 1.07 -11.41
C ASP A 439 1.82 0.26 -10.18
N PHE A 440 2.74 0.08 -9.22
CA PHE A 440 2.44 -0.60 -7.96
C PHE A 440 1.33 0.11 -7.18
N GLY A 441 1.45 1.42 -6.98
CA GLY A 441 0.47 2.21 -6.24
C GLY A 441 -0.89 2.25 -6.93
N THR A 442 -0.91 2.32 -8.27
CA THR A 442 -2.14 2.24 -9.07
C THR A 442 -2.85 0.91 -8.86
N GLU A 443 -2.12 -0.20 -8.93
CA GLU A 443 -2.71 -1.52 -8.71
C GLU A 443 -3.18 -1.71 -7.26
N MET A 444 -2.37 -1.32 -6.27
CA MET A 444 -2.77 -1.38 -4.86
C MET A 444 -4.05 -0.58 -4.61
N ARG A 445 -4.15 0.64 -5.13
CA ARG A 445 -5.36 1.47 -5.06
C ARG A 445 -6.57 0.76 -5.65
N ASN A 446 -6.43 0.19 -6.84
CA ASN A 446 -7.52 -0.54 -7.51
C ASN A 446 -7.98 -1.75 -6.69
N ARG A 447 -7.04 -2.47 -6.07
CA ARG A 447 -7.37 -3.61 -5.18
C ARG A 447 -8.07 -3.16 -3.90
N PHE A 448 -7.68 -2.02 -3.31
CA PHE A 448 -8.40 -1.47 -2.16
C PHE A 448 -9.80 -1.00 -2.54
N ILE A 449 -9.99 -0.35 -3.69
CA ILE A 449 -11.32 -0.01 -4.20
C ILE A 449 -12.16 -1.30 -4.37
N SER A 450 -11.58 -2.34 -4.97
CA SER A 450 -12.23 -3.65 -5.11
C SER A 450 -12.51 -4.32 -3.77
N ALA A 451 -11.72 -4.02 -2.75
CA ALA A 451 -11.96 -4.46 -1.38
C ALA A 451 -13.01 -3.61 -0.64
N GLY A 452 -13.64 -2.64 -1.30
CA GLY A 452 -14.75 -1.84 -0.77
C GLY A 452 -14.36 -0.47 -0.19
N PHE A 453 -13.17 0.03 -0.52
CA PHE A 453 -12.79 1.41 -0.22
C PHE A 453 -13.43 2.38 -1.24
N PRO A 454 -13.63 3.66 -0.89
CA PRO A 454 -14.17 4.66 -1.81
C PRO A 454 -13.32 4.78 -3.08
N SER A 455 -13.95 5.04 -4.23
CA SER A 455 -13.24 5.29 -5.50
C SER A 455 -12.35 6.53 -5.47
N GLY A 456 -12.60 7.44 -4.53
CA GLY A 456 -11.77 8.63 -4.27
C GLY A 456 -10.62 8.40 -3.30
N ILE A 457 -10.37 7.15 -2.84
CA ILE A 457 -9.24 6.86 -1.93
C ILE A 457 -7.91 7.32 -2.54
N GLY A 458 -7.12 8.07 -1.77
CA GLY A 458 -5.89 8.70 -2.22
C GLY A 458 -4.65 7.80 -2.13
N MET A 459 -3.60 8.20 -2.85
CA MET A 459 -2.29 7.55 -2.77
C MET A 459 -1.19 8.60 -2.59
N LEU A 460 -0.20 8.28 -1.78
CA LEU A 460 1.04 9.03 -1.63
C LEU A 460 2.23 8.17 -2.04
N ILE A 461 3.26 8.79 -2.62
CA ILE A 461 4.56 8.15 -2.86
C ILE A 461 5.63 8.98 -2.14
N ASP A 462 6.45 8.32 -1.32
CA ASP A 462 7.68 8.93 -0.81
C ASP A 462 8.73 8.99 -1.93
N THR A 463 9.01 10.21 -2.40
CA THR A 463 9.97 10.48 -3.48
C THR A 463 11.28 11.07 -2.97
N SER A 464 11.51 11.04 -1.66
CA SER A 464 12.66 11.70 -1.02
C SER A 464 14.03 11.17 -1.48
N ARG A 465 14.11 9.88 -1.88
CA ARG A 465 15.38 9.21 -2.17
C ARG A 465 15.35 8.28 -3.39
N ASN A 466 14.40 8.45 -4.29
CA ASN A 466 14.17 7.56 -5.43
C ASN A 466 14.53 8.16 -6.80
N GLY A 467 15.32 9.24 -6.81
CA GLY A 467 15.67 9.97 -8.04
C GLY A 467 16.63 9.23 -8.96
N TRP A 468 17.64 8.51 -8.39
CA TRP A 468 18.61 7.75 -9.16
C TRP A 468 19.20 8.50 -10.35
N GLY A 469 19.64 9.74 -10.12
CA GLY A 469 20.30 10.59 -11.10
C GLY A 469 21.80 10.32 -11.20
N GLY A 470 22.56 11.36 -11.55
CA GLY A 470 24.00 11.28 -11.67
C GLY A 470 24.46 10.49 -12.90
N PRO A 471 25.76 10.16 -12.97
CA PRO A 471 26.37 9.57 -14.18
C PRO A 471 25.91 8.14 -14.50
N ASN A 472 25.34 7.45 -13.52
CA ASN A 472 24.88 6.06 -13.69
C ASN A 472 23.40 5.96 -14.13
N ARG A 473 22.70 7.10 -14.25
CA ARG A 473 21.31 7.08 -14.74
C ARG A 473 21.29 6.66 -16.22
N PRO A 474 20.50 5.65 -16.58
CA PRO A 474 20.41 5.23 -17.98
C PRO A 474 19.75 6.28 -18.86
N SER A 475 20.02 6.25 -20.15
CA SER A 475 19.37 7.04 -21.18
C SER A 475 18.52 6.20 -22.16
N GLY A 476 18.41 4.89 -21.91
CA GLY A 476 17.66 3.93 -22.71
C GLY A 476 17.93 2.51 -22.26
N ALA A 477 17.20 1.55 -22.82
CA ALA A 477 17.38 0.12 -22.58
C ALA A 477 17.84 -0.60 -23.85
N SER A 478 18.77 -1.55 -23.73
CA SER A 478 19.29 -2.37 -24.82
C SER A 478 19.86 -3.67 -24.28
N GLY A 479 19.88 -4.71 -25.11
CA GLY A 479 20.45 -6.00 -24.75
C GLY A 479 19.78 -7.15 -25.51
N THR A 480 20.48 -8.27 -25.60
CA THR A 480 20.00 -9.46 -26.28
C THR A 480 19.43 -10.52 -25.33
N THR A 481 19.45 -10.27 -24.04
CA THR A 481 18.80 -11.09 -23.01
C THR A 481 17.96 -10.19 -22.13
N ALA A 482 16.94 -10.72 -21.44
CA ALA A 482 16.12 -9.97 -20.50
C ALA A 482 16.97 -9.32 -19.40
N ASP A 483 17.95 -10.03 -18.85
CA ASP A 483 18.86 -9.48 -17.84
C ASP A 483 19.72 -8.32 -18.38
N ALA A 484 20.29 -8.46 -19.57
CA ALA A 484 21.09 -7.40 -20.17
C ALA A 484 20.23 -6.16 -20.46
N TYR A 485 19.02 -6.36 -20.98
CA TYR A 485 18.08 -5.30 -21.29
C TYR A 485 17.65 -4.56 -20.01
N VAL A 486 17.23 -5.30 -18.99
CA VAL A 486 16.86 -4.74 -17.67
C VAL A 486 18.04 -4.02 -17.04
N ASN A 487 19.23 -4.63 -17.00
CA ASN A 487 20.40 -4.00 -16.37
C ASN A 487 20.87 -2.73 -17.10
N SER A 488 20.67 -2.63 -18.41
CA SER A 488 21.00 -1.41 -19.16
C SER A 488 19.97 -0.30 -18.93
N GLY A 489 18.68 -0.64 -18.82
CA GLY A 489 17.57 0.33 -18.81
C GLY A 489 17.01 0.71 -17.45
N ARG A 490 17.10 -0.16 -16.43
CA ARG A 490 16.48 0.13 -15.13
C ARG A 490 17.08 1.36 -14.46
N ILE A 491 16.24 2.22 -13.96
CA ILE A 491 16.63 3.42 -13.20
C ILE A 491 17.12 3.03 -11.81
N ASP A 492 16.44 2.10 -11.15
CA ASP A 492 16.87 1.54 -9.87
C ASP A 492 18.24 0.86 -10.01
N ARG A 493 19.26 1.44 -9.38
CA ARG A 493 20.65 0.94 -9.44
C ARG A 493 21.05 0.09 -8.25
N LYS A 494 20.11 -0.29 -7.39
CA LYS A 494 20.37 -1.26 -6.31
C LYS A 494 20.97 -2.55 -6.88
N LEU A 495 21.86 -3.17 -6.12
CA LEU A 495 22.42 -4.46 -6.51
C LEU A 495 21.39 -5.60 -6.44
N HIS A 496 20.41 -5.45 -5.57
CA HIS A 496 19.24 -6.33 -5.44
C HIS A 496 18.04 -5.52 -4.91
N ARG A 497 16.83 -5.85 -5.33
CA ARG A 497 15.61 -5.11 -4.92
C ARG A 497 15.37 -5.13 -3.40
N GLY A 498 15.81 -6.16 -2.70
CA GLY A 498 15.74 -6.26 -1.25
C GLY A 498 16.72 -5.37 -0.47
N ASN A 499 17.66 -4.71 -1.14
CA ASN A 499 18.55 -3.75 -0.49
C ASN A 499 17.80 -2.47 -0.16
N TRP A 500 17.93 -1.97 1.07
CA TRP A 500 17.15 -0.81 1.54
C TRP A 500 17.98 0.24 2.29
N CYS A 501 19.00 -0.15 3.05
CA CYS A 501 19.71 0.74 3.96
C CYS A 501 20.70 1.64 3.24
N ASN A 502 20.60 2.95 3.41
CA ASN A 502 21.56 4.00 2.99
C ASN A 502 22.18 3.77 1.60
N GLN A 503 21.38 3.53 0.58
CA GLN A 503 21.84 3.14 -0.76
C GLN A 503 22.74 4.20 -1.40
N ALA A 504 23.98 3.84 -1.70
CA ALA A 504 25.06 4.76 -2.11
C ALA A 504 24.79 5.52 -3.42
N ALA A 505 24.06 4.93 -4.36
CA ALA A 505 23.76 5.56 -5.65
C ALA A 505 22.35 6.21 -5.71
N ALA A 506 21.57 6.11 -4.65
CA ALA A 506 20.26 6.74 -4.57
C ALA A 506 20.39 8.27 -4.64
N GLY A 507 19.39 8.94 -5.19
CA GLY A 507 19.32 10.40 -5.29
C GLY A 507 17.99 10.95 -4.81
N ILE A 508 17.93 12.24 -4.48
CA ILE A 508 16.65 12.89 -4.20
C ILE A 508 15.78 12.84 -5.47
N GLY A 509 14.54 12.42 -5.30
CA GLY A 509 13.58 12.29 -6.40
C GLY A 509 12.74 13.53 -6.66
N ALA A 510 11.55 13.32 -7.18
CA ALA A 510 10.58 14.38 -7.46
C ALA A 510 10.31 15.21 -6.19
N ARG A 511 10.17 16.53 -6.36
CA ARG A 511 9.84 17.43 -5.24
C ARG A 511 8.41 17.18 -4.78
N PRO A 512 8.10 17.43 -3.50
CA PRO A 512 6.73 17.37 -3.02
C PRO A 512 5.77 18.15 -3.92
N THR A 513 4.75 17.48 -4.41
CA THR A 513 3.83 18.03 -5.42
C THR A 513 2.45 17.44 -5.21
N ALA A 514 1.42 18.30 -5.09
CA ALA A 514 0.03 17.87 -5.02
C ALA A 514 -0.48 17.36 -6.37
N ALA A 515 -1.35 16.35 -6.34
CA ALA A 515 -2.03 15.77 -7.50
C ALA A 515 -1.11 15.49 -8.72
N PRO A 516 0.03 14.78 -8.53
CA PRO A 516 1.03 14.60 -9.58
C PRO A 516 0.52 13.72 -10.74
N ARG A 517 -0.45 12.86 -10.47
CA ARG A 517 -1.11 11.97 -11.43
C ARG A 517 -2.48 11.55 -10.91
N ALA A 518 -3.33 11.02 -11.80
CA ALA A 518 -4.67 10.56 -11.43
C ALA A 518 -4.61 9.48 -10.33
N GLY A 519 -5.42 9.64 -9.29
CA GLY A 519 -5.50 8.73 -8.15
C GLY A 519 -4.39 8.90 -7.10
N PHE A 520 -3.47 9.85 -7.29
CA PHE A 520 -2.42 10.16 -6.32
C PHE A 520 -2.61 11.57 -5.77
N ASP A 521 -2.70 11.67 -4.45
CA ASP A 521 -2.90 12.95 -3.77
C ASP A 521 -1.63 13.80 -3.76
N ALA A 522 -0.46 13.16 -3.58
CA ALA A 522 0.80 13.88 -3.65
C ALA A 522 2.02 12.96 -3.86
N TYR A 523 3.11 13.53 -4.40
CA TYR A 523 4.47 13.12 -4.07
C TYR A 523 4.90 13.86 -2.82
N ILE A 524 5.54 13.14 -1.90
CA ILE A 524 5.93 13.67 -0.60
C ILE A 524 7.35 13.23 -0.23
N TRP A 525 7.95 13.88 0.75
CA TRP A 525 9.20 13.43 1.36
C TRP A 525 8.90 13.02 2.81
N VAL A 526 8.69 11.72 3.01
CA VAL A 526 8.44 11.18 4.36
C VAL A 526 9.76 11.02 5.09
N LYS A 527 10.72 10.30 4.51
CA LYS A 527 12.06 10.23 5.06
C LYS A 527 12.81 11.52 4.71
N PRO A 528 13.22 12.35 5.69
CA PRO A 528 14.01 13.53 5.38
C PRO A 528 15.32 13.14 4.67
N PRO A 529 15.58 13.66 3.44
CA PRO A 529 16.83 13.35 2.74
C PRO A 529 18.04 13.76 3.56
N GLY A 530 18.91 12.81 3.89
CA GLY A 530 20.08 13.04 4.74
C GLY A 530 20.00 12.43 6.13
N GLU A 531 18.83 11.97 6.57
CA GLU A 531 18.74 11.12 7.76
C GLU A 531 19.09 9.68 7.42
N SER A 532 19.94 9.06 8.24
CA SER A 532 20.36 7.66 8.09
C SER A 532 19.22 6.67 8.27
N ASP A 533 19.31 5.50 7.61
CA ASP A 533 18.43 4.36 7.83
C ASP A 533 18.95 3.43 8.94
N GLY A 534 20.26 3.45 9.22
CA GLY A 534 20.86 2.61 10.23
C GLY A 534 22.38 2.69 10.23
N ILE A 535 22.97 2.31 11.34
CA ILE A 535 24.41 2.38 11.55
C ILE A 535 25.15 1.34 10.70
N ALA A 536 26.20 1.79 10.00
CA ALA A 536 26.99 0.94 9.10
C ALA A 536 27.94 -0.02 9.81
N THR A 537 28.23 0.20 11.09
CA THR A 537 29.19 -0.60 11.87
C THR A 537 28.50 -1.33 12.99
N LYS A 538 28.95 -2.55 13.29
CA LYS A 538 28.40 -3.37 14.36
C LYS A 538 28.57 -2.68 15.72
N THR A 539 27.51 -2.75 16.55
CA THR A 539 27.47 -2.23 17.91
C THR A 539 27.28 -3.38 18.92
N ASP A 540 27.60 -3.15 20.17
CA ASP A 540 27.48 -4.16 21.25
C ASP A 540 26.04 -4.32 21.79
N GLY A 541 25.04 -3.87 21.05
CA GLY A 541 23.63 -3.97 21.41
C GLY A 541 22.83 -2.75 20.93
N PRO A 542 21.55 -2.66 21.34
CA PRO A 542 20.72 -1.52 21.00
C PRO A 542 21.18 -0.25 21.73
N ASN A 543 20.93 0.90 21.10
CA ASN A 543 21.02 2.20 21.78
C ASN A 543 19.82 2.40 22.73
N GLU A 544 19.74 3.53 23.40
CA GLU A 544 18.66 3.88 24.35
C GLU A 544 17.26 3.91 23.69
N GLU A 545 17.20 4.07 22.37
CA GLU A 545 15.96 4.09 21.57
C GLU A 545 15.58 2.70 21.03
N GLY A 546 16.34 1.66 21.34
CA GLY A 546 16.12 0.29 20.85
C GLY A 546 16.74 -0.02 19.48
N LYS A 547 17.35 0.95 18.82
CA LYS A 547 17.96 0.83 17.48
C LYS A 547 19.27 0.08 17.55
N GLN A 548 19.51 -0.86 16.62
CA GLN A 548 20.70 -1.70 16.58
C GLN A 548 21.38 -1.64 15.21
N HIS A 549 22.57 -2.22 15.13
CA HIS A 549 23.17 -2.50 13.85
C HIS A 549 22.38 -3.60 13.12
N ASP A 550 21.94 -3.31 11.89
CA ASP A 550 21.36 -4.30 10.99
C ASP A 550 22.41 -4.66 9.93
N PRO A 551 22.66 -5.95 9.65
CA PRO A 551 23.62 -6.34 8.63
C PRO A 551 23.37 -5.73 7.26
N MET A 552 22.11 -5.42 6.91
CA MET A 552 21.76 -4.75 5.65
C MET A 552 22.29 -3.32 5.56
N CYS A 553 22.74 -2.72 6.67
CA CYS A 553 23.39 -1.41 6.71
C CYS A 553 24.94 -1.50 6.64
N ASP A 554 25.52 -2.70 6.71
CA ASP A 554 26.96 -2.91 6.54
C ASP A 554 27.30 -3.03 5.04
N PRO A 555 28.12 -2.12 4.49
CA PRO A 555 28.51 -2.16 3.07
C PRO A 555 29.33 -3.41 2.69
N ALA A 556 29.95 -4.11 3.65
CA ALA A 556 30.72 -5.31 3.42
C ALA A 556 29.87 -6.61 3.50
N PHE A 557 28.65 -6.52 4.03
CA PHE A 557 27.78 -7.67 4.20
C PHE A 557 27.22 -8.13 2.85
N ARG A 558 27.34 -9.44 2.58
CA ARG A 558 26.83 -10.07 1.36
C ARG A 558 25.45 -10.66 1.57
N GLY A 559 24.62 -10.17 2.41
CA GLY A 559 23.26 -10.62 2.61
C GLY A 559 23.09 -12.14 2.79
N ASP A 560 21.86 -12.56 2.96
CA ASP A 560 21.44 -13.95 2.86
C ASP A 560 20.60 -14.15 1.58
N GLU A 561 20.39 -15.40 1.19
CA GLU A 561 19.61 -15.74 -0.01
C GLU A 561 18.18 -15.20 0.03
N GLN A 562 17.61 -15.04 1.23
CA GLN A 562 16.24 -14.55 1.40
C GLN A 562 16.16 -13.01 1.35
N ALA A 563 17.15 -12.32 1.92
CA ALA A 563 17.10 -10.86 2.03
C ALA A 563 17.50 -10.17 0.72
N ASN A 564 18.62 -10.57 0.11
CA ASN A 564 19.12 -9.90 -1.08
C ASN A 564 19.90 -10.84 -2.05
N GLY A 565 19.58 -12.13 -2.05
CA GLY A 565 20.17 -13.09 -2.98
C GLY A 565 21.70 -13.22 -2.87
N GLY A 566 22.28 -13.00 -1.69
CA GLY A 566 23.73 -13.07 -1.46
C GLY A 566 24.54 -11.91 -2.07
N ASN A 567 23.88 -10.86 -2.54
CA ASN A 567 24.55 -9.66 -3.07
C ASN A 567 25.10 -8.78 -1.94
N LEU A 568 26.06 -7.89 -2.29
CA LEU A 568 26.41 -6.78 -1.39
C LEU A 568 25.20 -5.87 -1.17
N THR A 569 25.14 -5.24 0.00
CA THR A 569 24.01 -4.38 0.40
C THR A 569 23.95 -3.06 -0.40
N GLY A 570 25.09 -2.58 -0.93
CA GLY A 570 25.17 -1.26 -1.54
C GLY A 570 25.03 -0.09 -0.54
N ALA A 571 25.06 -0.38 0.76
CA ALA A 571 24.96 0.62 1.81
C ALA A 571 26.20 1.53 1.83
N MET A 572 26.02 2.79 2.24
CA MET A 572 27.12 3.73 2.42
C MET A 572 27.91 3.45 3.70
N PRO A 573 29.25 3.52 3.67
CA PRO A 573 30.06 3.41 4.87
C PRO A 573 29.90 4.64 5.78
N GLY A 574 30.17 4.45 7.09
CA GLY A 574 30.18 5.54 8.07
C GLY A 574 28.81 6.11 8.43
N ALA A 575 27.73 5.47 8.03
CA ALA A 575 26.39 5.91 8.38
C ALA A 575 26.14 5.76 9.89
N PRO A 576 25.50 6.75 10.55
CA PRO A 576 25.11 6.69 11.95
C PRO A 576 23.82 5.88 12.17
N HIS A 577 23.33 5.80 13.41
CA HIS A 577 22.03 5.19 13.72
C HIS A 577 20.87 5.82 12.93
N ALA A 578 19.79 5.05 12.77
CA ALA A 578 18.57 5.49 12.07
C ALA A 578 18.02 6.79 12.66
N GLY A 579 17.65 7.73 11.78
CA GLY A 579 17.13 9.05 12.12
C GLY A 579 18.20 10.11 12.41
N VAL A 580 19.48 9.72 12.59
CA VAL A 580 20.56 10.67 12.81
C VAL A 580 21.01 11.28 11.48
N TRP A 581 21.28 12.58 11.48
CA TRP A 581 21.76 13.30 10.28
C TRP A 581 23.10 12.74 9.78
N PHE A 582 23.17 12.47 8.48
CA PHE A 582 24.31 11.87 7.79
C PHE A 582 24.81 12.78 6.65
N PRO A 583 25.72 13.71 6.91
CA PRO A 583 26.16 14.71 5.92
C PRO A 583 26.67 14.10 4.61
N ALA A 584 27.47 13.01 4.69
CA ALA A 584 27.98 12.34 3.50
C ALA A 584 26.86 11.68 2.67
N GLY A 585 25.88 11.08 3.33
CA GLY A 585 24.67 10.53 2.70
C GLY A 585 23.84 11.63 2.03
N PHE A 586 23.66 12.77 2.71
CA PHE A 586 22.97 13.93 2.15
C PHE A 586 23.67 14.47 0.89
N ALA A 587 25.00 14.62 0.95
CA ALA A 587 25.80 15.05 -0.20
C ALA A 587 25.61 14.11 -1.41
N SER A 588 25.68 12.80 -1.20
CA SER A 588 25.43 11.77 -2.23
C SER A 588 24.04 11.90 -2.82
N LEU A 589 23.00 12.03 -1.98
CA LEU A 589 21.62 12.17 -2.43
C LEU A 589 21.40 13.42 -3.29
N VAL A 590 22.03 14.54 -2.97
CA VAL A 590 21.94 15.78 -3.77
C VAL A 590 22.70 15.65 -5.09
N GLN A 591 23.89 15.04 -5.09
CA GLN A 591 24.67 14.81 -6.31
C GLN A 591 23.94 13.90 -7.31
N ASN A 592 23.20 12.92 -6.80
CA ASN A 592 22.44 11.96 -7.58
C ASN A 592 20.96 12.33 -7.72
N ALA A 593 20.57 13.56 -7.40
CA ALA A 593 19.17 13.98 -7.50
C ALA A 593 18.67 13.94 -8.96
N TYR A 594 17.45 13.50 -9.13
CA TYR A 594 16.74 13.60 -10.41
C TYR A 594 15.25 13.89 -10.18
N PRO A 595 14.75 15.01 -10.68
CA PRO A 595 15.46 16.09 -11.39
C PRO A 595 16.56 16.74 -10.54
N ALA A 596 17.63 17.25 -11.17
CA ALA A 596 18.70 17.95 -10.48
C ALA A 596 18.24 19.26 -9.81
N PHE A 597 18.98 19.77 -8.79
CA PHE A 597 18.72 21.04 -8.11
C PHE A 597 19.33 22.25 -8.79
#